data_81fe23fd08d0402dae1ecac663da64c3
#
_entry.id   81fe23fd08d0402dae1ecac663da64c3
#
_cell.length_a   1.000
_cell.length_b   1.000
_cell.length_c   1.000
_cell.angle_alpha   90.00
_cell.angle_beta   90.00
_cell.angle_gamma   90.00
#
_symmetry.space_group_name_H-M   'P 1'
#
loop_
_entity.id
_entity.type
_entity.pdbx_description
1 polymer ?
#
loop_
_entity_poly.entity_id
_entity_poly.type
_entity_poly.pdbx_seq_one_letter_code
_entity_poly.pdbx_strand_id
1 'polypeptide(L)'
;MDKILVFIPMYNCENQIARVLAQLEGEIRNYISEVIIVNNRSTDNSVENAIAYAKEHSDLPLKIMTNPDNYWLGGSHKVAFKYAIDNDFDYVITLHGDDQGRITDFLDLLKSKEYRNYDCCLGSRFAKGSKLIGYSKIRIFGNHCFNAWFTIAARKRVNDLGSGLNMYKVETLKSDFYHKFPDALYFNAVMVLGHCYYNHKVWYYPITWREDDQISNMKFMSLTTAFFKMTFKYMFGRKKYIESEMRDKIVDVYNSDIVFQNK
;
A
#
# COMPACT_ATOMS: atom_id res chain seq x y z
N MET A 1 22.53 -8.17 -0.47
CA MET A 1 21.09 -8.49 -0.60
C MET A 1 20.35 -7.17 -0.47
N ASP A 2 19.27 -6.91 -1.22
CA ASP A 2 18.54 -5.66 -1.02
C ASP A 2 17.90 -5.64 0.36
N LYS A 3 17.93 -4.48 1.00
CA LYS A 3 17.31 -4.26 2.30
C LYS A 3 15.83 -3.92 2.07
N ILE A 4 14.96 -4.90 2.32
CA ILE A 4 13.51 -4.79 2.02
C ILE A 4 12.73 -4.67 3.32
N LEU A 5 11.97 -3.58 3.44
CA LEU A 5 10.99 -3.34 4.49
C LEU A 5 9.63 -3.88 4.07
N VAL A 6 8.96 -4.61 4.94
CA VAL A 6 7.51 -4.87 4.81
C VAL A 6 6.77 -3.91 5.72
N PHE A 7 5.87 -3.13 5.15
CA PHE A 7 4.99 -2.21 5.84
C PHE A 7 3.55 -2.73 5.84
N ILE A 8 2.96 -2.83 7.01
CA ILE A 8 1.58 -3.26 7.23
C ILE A 8 0.78 -2.09 7.81
N PRO A 9 -0.02 -1.36 6.99
CA PRO A 9 -1.00 -0.41 7.53
C PRO A 9 -2.10 -1.19 8.25
N MET A 10 -2.38 -0.83 9.51
CA MET A 10 -3.34 -1.52 10.36
C MET A 10 -4.37 -0.54 10.93
N TYR A 11 -5.64 -0.85 10.73
CA TYR A 11 -6.76 -0.15 11.34
C TYR A 11 -7.96 -1.10 11.49
N ASN A 12 -8.28 -1.49 12.73
CA ASN A 12 -9.37 -2.41 13.05
C ASN A 12 -9.29 -3.73 12.27
N CYS A 13 -8.19 -4.46 12.46
CA CYS A 13 -7.88 -5.72 11.79
C CYS A 13 -7.72 -6.88 12.80
N GLU A 14 -8.39 -6.86 13.95
CA GLU A 14 -8.20 -7.86 15.03
C GLU A 14 -8.34 -9.31 14.56
N ASN A 15 -9.24 -9.56 13.60
CA ASN A 15 -9.50 -10.90 13.06
C ASN A 15 -8.52 -11.30 11.96
N GLN A 16 -7.80 -10.37 11.35
CA GLN A 16 -6.96 -10.59 10.17
C GLN A 16 -5.46 -10.54 10.49
N ILE A 17 -5.04 -9.69 11.44
CA ILE A 17 -3.63 -9.34 11.60
C ILE A 17 -2.71 -10.55 11.86
N ALA A 18 -3.14 -11.53 12.64
CA ALA A 18 -2.36 -12.75 12.88
C ALA A 18 -2.14 -13.57 11.58
N ARG A 19 -3.17 -13.65 10.71
CA ARG A 19 -3.07 -14.32 9.40
C ARG A 19 -2.16 -13.57 8.44
N VAL A 20 -2.18 -12.23 8.49
CA VAL A 20 -1.27 -11.38 7.69
C VAL A 20 0.18 -11.62 8.10
N LEU A 21 0.45 -11.67 9.41
CA LEU A 21 1.78 -11.93 9.94
C LEU A 21 2.27 -13.36 9.60
N ALA A 22 1.39 -14.34 9.64
CA ALA A 22 1.72 -15.72 9.26
C ALA A 22 2.16 -15.85 7.78
N GLN A 23 1.72 -14.93 6.90
CA GLN A 23 2.20 -14.90 5.52
C GLN A 23 3.69 -14.58 5.38
N LEU A 24 4.31 -13.99 6.42
CA LEU A 24 5.72 -13.60 6.42
C LEU A 24 6.66 -14.76 6.78
N GLU A 25 6.11 -15.93 7.04
CA GLU A 25 6.87 -17.15 7.34
C GLU A 25 7.29 -17.90 6.07
N GLY A 26 8.14 -18.91 6.27
CA GLY A 26 8.63 -19.74 5.17
C GLY A 26 9.63 -19.02 4.27
N GLU A 27 9.61 -19.33 2.97
CA GLU A 27 10.64 -18.86 2.03
C GLU A 27 10.66 -17.35 1.85
N ILE A 28 9.50 -16.67 1.91
CA ILE A 28 9.39 -15.21 1.76
C ILE A 28 10.22 -14.48 2.82
N ARG A 29 10.35 -15.07 4.01
CA ARG A 29 11.12 -14.53 5.13
C ARG A 29 12.58 -14.21 4.77
N ASN A 30 13.17 -15.00 3.88
CA ASN A 30 14.57 -14.85 3.47
C ASN A 30 14.82 -13.56 2.67
N TYR A 31 13.78 -12.89 2.19
CA TYR A 31 13.87 -11.64 1.40
C TYR A 31 13.53 -10.40 2.20
N ILE A 32 13.04 -10.54 3.44
CA ILE A 32 12.56 -9.45 4.29
C ILE A 32 13.63 -9.10 5.34
N SER A 33 14.01 -7.83 5.38
CA SER A 33 14.98 -7.33 6.37
C SER A 33 14.31 -6.91 7.67
N GLU A 34 13.14 -6.30 7.57
CA GLU A 34 12.35 -5.83 8.73
C GLU A 34 10.86 -5.73 8.35
N VAL A 35 10.01 -5.85 9.35
CA VAL A 35 8.57 -5.64 9.25
C VAL A 35 8.15 -4.53 10.19
N ILE A 36 7.39 -3.57 9.69
CA ILE A 36 6.73 -2.58 10.54
C ILE A 36 5.21 -2.67 10.39
N ILE A 37 4.50 -2.71 11.49
CA ILE A 37 3.07 -2.46 11.55
C ILE A 37 2.89 -0.99 11.95
N VAL A 38 2.14 -0.24 11.17
CA VAL A 38 1.73 1.12 11.53
C VAL A 38 0.26 1.09 11.90
N ASN A 39 -0.01 1.06 13.20
CA ASN A 39 -1.35 1.15 13.75
C ASN A 39 -1.87 2.59 13.63
N ASN A 40 -2.93 2.76 12.89
CA ASN A 40 -3.57 4.05 12.65
C ASN A 40 -4.72 4.31 13.67
N ARG A 41 -4.46 4.10 14.97
CA ARG A 41 -5.43 4.29 16.05
C ARG A 41 -6.58 3.28 16.01
N SER A 42 -6.28 1.99 15.86
CA SER A 42 -7.28 0.92 16.02
C SER A 42 -7.97 1.02 17.38
N THR A 43 -9.26 0.69 17.40
CA THR A 43 -10.12 0.71 18.59
C THR A 43 -10.56 -0.69 19.03
N ASP A 44 -10.13 -1.71 18.27
CA ASP A 44 -10.32 -3.13 18.55
C ASP A 44 -9.03 -3.75 19.12
N ASN A 45 -8.94 -5.07 19.22
CA ASN A 45 -7.78 -5.79 19.75
C ASN A 45 -6.65 -6.00 18.73
N SER A 46 -6.59 -5.21 17.64
CA SER A 46 -5.57 -5.36 16.58
C SER A 46 -4.14 -5.30 17.12
N VAL A 47 -3.86 -4.35 18.00
CA VAL A 47 -2.49 -4.15 18.54
C VAL A 47 -2.12 -5.30 19.47
N GLU A 48 -3.02 -5.70 20.35
CA GLU A 48 -2.84 -6.79 21.29
C GLU A 48 -2.59 -8.11 20.56
N ASN A 49 -3.36 -8.40 19.49
CA ASN A 49 -3.21 -9.60 18.70
C ASN A 49 -1.90 -9.60 17.91
N ALA A 50 -1.47 -8.44 17.40
CA ALA A 50 -0.18 -8.31 16.74
C ALA A 50 0.99 -8.52 17.71
N ILE A 51 0.90 -7.98 18.94
CA ILE A 51 1.92 -8.17 19.99
C ILE A 51 1.96 -9.64 20.44
N ALA A 52 0.80 -10.29 20.59
CA ALA A 52 0.74 -11.70 20.96
C ALA A 52 1.45 -12.57 19.92
N TYR A 53 1.12 -12.37 18.65
CA TYR A 53 1.79 -13.07 17.54
C TYR A 53 3.30 -12.82 17.54
N ALA A 54 3.74 -11.56 17.70
CA ALA A 54 5.14 -11.20 17.70
C ALA A 54 5.94 -11.88 18.83
N LYS A 55 5.34 -12.05 20.02
CA LYS A 55 5.97 -12.74 21.15
C LYS A 55 6.15 -14.23 20.91
N GLU A 56 5.20 -14.86 20.21
CA GLU A 56 5.30 -16.30 19.84
C GLU A 56 6.31 -16.53 18.71
N HIS A 57 6.57 -15.52 17.87
CA HIS A 57 7.46 -15.56 16.71
C HIS A 57 8.58 -14.50 16.87
N SER A 58 9.38 -14.65 17.93
CA SER A 58 10.40 -13.67 18.32
C SER A 58 11.57 -13.52 17.33
N ASP A 59 11.72 -14.44 16.39
CA ASP A 59 12.69 -14.39 15.29
C ASP A 59 12.24 -13.48 14.13
N LEU A 60 10.96 -13.11 14.06
CA LEU A 60 10.46 -12.13 13.08
C LEU A 60 10.93 -10.74 13.48
N PRO A 61 11.72 -10.01 12.66
CA PRO A 61 12.19 -8.65 12.98
C PRO A 61 11.04 -7.65 12.83
N LEU A 62 10.12 -7.67 13.79
CA LEU A 62 8.87 -6.92 13.77
C LEU A 62 8.91 -5.76 14.74
N LYS A 63 8.50 -4.59 14.26
CA LYS A 63 8.17 -3.42 15.07
C LYS A 63 6.70 -3.06 14.91
N ILE A 64 6.04 -2.76 16.01
CA ILE A 64 4.67 -2.24 16.02
C ILE A 64 4.74 -0.79 16.46
N MET A 65 4.22 0.07 15.60
CA MET A 65 4.21 1.52 15.79
C MET A 65 2.77 2.01 15.83
N THR A 66 2.50 3.05 16.62
CA THR A 66 1.17 3.67 16.69
C THR A 66 1.27 5.15 16.34
N ASN A 67 0.43 5.59 15.40
CA ASN A 67 0.33 6.99 15.03
C ASN A 67 -0.23 7.82 16.19
N PRO A 68 0.26 9.04 16.42
CA PRO A 68 -0.26 9.92 17.47
C PRO A 68 -1.69 10.39 17.17
N ASP A 69 -2.09 10.44 15.91
CA ASP A 69 -3.44 10.79 15.43
C ASP A 69 -3.84 9.83 14.30
N ASN A 70 -5.12 9.82 13.93
CA ASN A 70 -5.57 9.05 12.76
C ASN A 70 -5.10 9.76 11.47
N TYR A 71 -4.04 9.23 10.90
CA TYR A 71 -3.47 9.74 9.64
C TYR A 71 -4.10 9.11 8.39
N TRP A 72 -5.13 8.30 8.53
CA TRP A 72 -5.72 7.54 7.45
C TRP A 72 -4.69 6.64 6.74
N LEU A 73 -5.09 6.07 5.59
CA LEU A 73 -4.24 5.14 4.86
C LEU A 73 -3.01 5.83 4.25
N GLY A 74 -3.21 6.99 3.61
CA GLY A 74 -2.13 7.71 2.94
C GLY A 74 -1.11 8.27 3.92
N GLY A 75 -1.55 8.80 5.05
CA GLY A 75 -0.62 9.27 6.08
C GLY A 75 0.19 8.12 6.70
N SER A 76 -0.42 6.94 6.90
CA SER A 76 0.33 5.75 7.34
C SER A 76 1.38 5.29 6.30
N HIS A 77 1.10 5.43 5.00
CA HIS A 77 2.11 5.22 3.95
C HIS A 77 3.27 6.22 4.08
N LYS A 78 2.98 7.50 4.33
CA LYS A 78 4.01 8.53 4.50
C LYS A 78 4.90 8.28 5.71
N VAL A 79 4.32 7.79 6.83
CA VAL A 79 5.09 7.29 7.98
C VAL A 79 6.06 6.20 7.55
N ALA A 80 5.57 5.17 6.85
CA ALA A 80 6.38 4.03 6.44
C ALA A 80 7.44 4.41 5.40
N PHE A 81 7.11 5.29 4.44
CA PHE A 81 8.06 5.77 3.45
C PHE A 81 9.19 6.58 4.09
N LYS A 82 8.83 7.48 5.01
CA LYS A 82 9.83 8.20 5.80
C LYS A 82 10.70 7.24 6.60
N TYR A 83 10.12 6.26 7.29
CA TYR A 83 10.85 5.23 8.02
C TYR A 83 11.83 4.47 7.11
N ALA A 84 11.40 4.09 5.92
CA ALA A 84 12.24 3.38 4.96
C ALA A 84 13.42 4.23 4.47
N ILE A 85 13.19 5.53 4.25
CA ILE A 85 14.24 6.49 3.84
C ILE A 85 15.23 6.69 4.98
N ASP A 86 14.76 6.98 6.19
CA ASP A 86 15.59 7.31 7.35
C ASP A 86 16.44 6.11 7.82
N ASN A 87 16.04 4.89 7.51
CA ASN A 87 16.75 3.67 7.89
C ASN A 87 17.44 2.97 6.71
N ASP A 88 17.65 3.66 5.59
CA ASP A 88 18.42 3.19 4.44
C ASP A 88 17.92 1.83 3.88
N PHE A 89 16.61 1.67 3.71
CA PHE A 89 16.04 0.56 2.96
C PHE A 89 16.14 0.80 1.46
N ASP A 90 16.28 -0.28 0.69
CA ASP A 90 16.29 -0.21 -0.77
C ASP A 90 14.87 -0.23 -1.34
N TYR A 91 13.99 -1.01 -0.71
CA TYR A 91 12.60 -1.21 -1.13
C TYR A 91 11.66 -1.26 0.07
N VAL A 92 10.43 -0.85 -0.15
CA VAL A 92 9.32 -1.05 0.78
C VAL A 92 8.18 -1.79 0.10
N ILE A 93 7.75 -2.90 0.71
CA ILE A 93 6.55 -3.65 0.31
C ILE A 93 5.42 -3.25 1.25
N THR A 94 4.35 -2.71 0.71
CA THR A 94 3.09 -2.54 1.44
C THR A 94 2.30 -3.84 1.37
N LEU A 95 1.87 -4.36 2.52
CA LEU A 95 0.94 -5.47 2.67
C LEU A 95 -0.17 -5.03 3.60
N HIS A 96 -1.40 -4.87 3.10
CA HIS A 96 -2.50 -4.39 3.94
C HIS A 96 -2.86 -5.39 5.04
N GLY A 97 -3.16 -4.85 6.25
CA GLY A 97 -3.52 -5.63 7.43
C GLY A 97 -4.89 -6.32 7.36
N ASP A 98 -5.61 -6.14 6.26
CA ASP A 98 -6.95 -6.69 6.01
C ASP A 98 -6.95 -8.09 5.38
N ASP A 99 -5.79 -8.69 5.15
CA ASP A 99 -5.59 -10.05 4.63
C ASP A 99 -6.23 -10.32 3.25
N GLN A 100 -6.42 -9.27 2.42
CA GLN A 100 -6.95 -9.45 1.05
C GLN A 100 -5.87 -9.85 0.04
N GLY A 101 -4.65 -9.32 0.19
CA GLY A 101 -3.50 -9.63 -0.65
C GLY A 101 -2.62 -10.72 -0.05
N ARG A 102 -1.84 -11.41 -0.88
CA ARG A 102 -0.88 -12.43 -0.45
C ARG A 102 0.53 -12.00 -0.81
N ILE A 103 1.39 -11.76 0.20
CA ILE A 103 2.79 -11.37 -0.05
C ILE A 103 3.56 -12.46 -0.79
N THR A 104 3.18 -13.73 -0.64
CA THR A 104 3.79 -14.86 -1.35
C THR A 104 3.63 -14.78 -2.87
N ASP A 105 2.69 -14.01 -3.39
CA ASP A 105 2.59 -13.75 -4.82
C ASP A 105 3.82 -12.98 -5.35
N PHE A 106 4.52 -12.25 -4.49
CA PHE A 106 5.77 -11.56 -4.84
C PHE A 106 7.02 -12.45 -4.74
N LEU A 107 6.90 -13.72 -4.35
CA LEU A 107 8.06 -14.59 -4.16
C LEU A 107 8.88 -14.75 -5.45
N ASP A 108 8.23 -15.03 -6.59
CA ASP A 108 8.93 -15.14 -7.88
C ASP A 108 9.52 -13.82 -8.33
N LEU A 109 8.84 -12.70 -8.07
CA LEU A 109 9.35 -11.36 -8.30
C LEU A 109 10.64 -11.09 -7.51
N LEU A 110 10.67 -11.49 -6.23
CA LEU A 110 11.83 -11.33 -5.35
C LEU A 110 12.97 -12.25 -5.76
N LYS A 111 12.69 -13.51 -6.13
CA LYS A 111 13.69 -14.47 -6.65
C LYS A 111 14.36 -13.98 -7.91
N SER A 112 13.57 -13.52 -8.87
CA SER A 112 14.10 -13.06 -10.18
C SER A 112 14.85 -11.73 -10.07
N LYS A 113 14.58 -10.95 -9.04
CA LYS A 113 15.08 -9.57 -8.85
C LYS A 113 14.70 -8.61 -9.99
N GLU A 114 13.70 -8.95 -10.80
CA GLU A 114 13.24 -8.11 -11.90
C GLU A 114 12.66 -6.77 -11.43
N TYR A 115 12.17 -6.70 -10.18
CA TYR A 115 11.70 -5.45 -9.55
C TYR A 115 12.75 -4.33 -9.60
N ARG A 116 14.05 -4.67 -9.68
CA ARG A 116 15.15 -3.68 -9.74
C ARG A 116 15.11 -2.80 -11.00
N ASN A 117 14.44 -3.26 -12.05
CA ASN A 117 14.28 -2.53 -13.31
C ASN A 117 13.17 -1.49 -13.27
N TYR A 118 12.41 -1.41 -12.17
CA TYR A 118 11.23 -0.58 -12.02
C TYR A 118 11.33 0.35 -10.82
N ASP A 119 10.61 1.47 -10.88
CA ASP A 119 10.46 2.41 -9.77
C ASP A 119 9.41 1.91 -8.76
N CYS A 120 8.42 1.16 -9.25
CA CYS A 120 7.49 0.43 -8.42
C CYS A 120 6.90 -0.78 -9.14
N CYS A 121 6.58 -1.82 -8.36
CA CYS A 121 5.79 -2.96 -8.78
C CYS A 121 4.46 -2.93 -8.03
N LEU A 122 3.40 -2.56 -8.73
CA LEU A 122 2.06 -2.47 -8.15
C LEU A 122 1.35 -3.81 -8.34
N GLY A 123 0.89 -4.41 -7.26
CA GLY A 123 0.05 -5.59 -7.33
C GLY A 123 -1.21 -5.28 -8.11
N SER A 124 -1.54 -6.10 -9.09
CA SER A 124 -2.73 -5.90 -9.91
C SER A 124 -3.65 -7.11 -9.83
N ARG A 125 -4.90 -6.83 -9.52
CA ARG A 125 -6.01 -7.78 -9.53
C ARG A 125 -6.45 -8.14 -10.96
N PHE A 126 -6.01 -7.36 -11.95
CA PHE A 126 -6.47 -7.43 -13.34
C PHE A 126 -5.34 -7.67 -14.34
N ALA A 127 -4.13 -7.91 -13.90
CA ALA A 127 -3.03 -8.36 -14.74
C ALA A 127 -3.23 -9.82 -15.18
N LYS A 128 -2.63 -10.21 -16.31
CA LYS A 128 -2.68 -11.59 -16.78
C LYS A 128 -2.03 -12.52 -15.73
N GLY A 129 -2.77 -13.48 -15.23
CA GLY A 129 -2.33 -14.42 -14.18
C GLY A 129 -2.88 -14.11 -12.80
N SER A 130 -3.53 -12.96 -12.59
CA SER A 130 -4.19 -12.62 -11.32
C SER A 130 -5.36 -13.55 -11.00
N LYS A 131 -5.60 -13.76 -9.71
CA LYS A 131 -6.72 -14.59 -9.22
C LYS A 131 -7.61 -13.74 -8.31
N LEU A 132 -8.93 -13.79 -8.56
CA LEU A 132 -9.95 -13.10 -7.76
C LEU A 132 -10.82 -14.15 -7.07
N ILE A 133 -10.85 -14.14 -5.74
CA ILE A 133 -11.61 -15.07 -4.92
C ILE A 133 -12.70 -14.27 -4.20
N GLY A 134 -13.97 -14.70 -4.34
CA GLY A 134 -15.11 -14.01 -3.71
C GLY A 134 -15.48 -12.66 -4.34
N TYR A 135 -14.82 -12.24 -5.42
CA TYR A 135 -14.98 -10.92 -6.00
C TYR A 135 -16.19 -10.85 -6.93
N SER A 136 -17.08 -9.90 -6.69
CA SER A 136 -18.31 -9.72 -7.47
C SER A 136 -18.02 -9.32 -8.92
N LYS A 137 -18.73 -9.95 -9.90
CA LYS A 137 -18.61 -9.61 -11.33
C LYS A 137 -18.92 -8.14 -11.63
N ILE A 138 -19.87 -7.54 -10.91
CA ILE A 138 -20.20 -6.11 -11.05
C ILE A 138 -19.03 -5.25 -10.61
N ARG A 139 -18.35 -5.61 -9.52
CA ARG A 139 -17.14 -4.88 -9.04
C ARG A 139 -15.97 -5.06 -10.01
N ILE A 140 -15.80 -6.25 -10.60
CA ILE A 140 -14.79 -6.49 -11.64
C ILE A 140 -15.03 -5.54 -12.82
N PHE A 141 -16.25 -5.51 -13.33
CA PHE A 141 -16.61 -4.61 -14.44
C PHE A 141 -16.39 -3.13 -14.10
N GLY A 142 -16.86 -2.69 -12.93
CA GLY A 142 -16.66 -1.32 -12.45
C GLY A 142 -15.18 -0.93 -12.34
N ASN A 143 -14.33 -1.83 -11.80
CA ASN A 143 -12.88 -1.58 -11.74
C ASN A 143 -12.25 -1.49 -13.14
N HIS A 144 -12.66 -2.32 -14.10
CA HIS A 144 -12.19 -2.20 -15.48
C HIS A 144 -12.57 -0.85 -16.09
N CYS A 145 -13.80 -0.38 -15.86
CA CYS A 145 -14.22 0.96 -16.30
C CYS A 145 -13.37 2.06 -15.68
N PHE A 146 -13.08 1.98 -14.37
CA PHE A 146 -12.19 2.95 -13.71
C PHE A 146 -10.76 2.88 -14.23
N ASN A 147 -10.19 1.69 -14.41
CA ASN A 147 -8.85 1.52 -14.96
C ASN A 147 -8.75 2.11 -16.38
N ALA A 148 -9.76 1.89 -17.22
CA ALA A 148 -9.83 2.49 -18.55
C ALA A 148 -9.92 4.02 -18.48
N TRP A 149 -10.75 4.56 -17.61
CA TRP A 149 -10.89 5.99 -17.40
C TRP A 149 -9.58 6.64 -16.91
N PHE A 150 -8.90 6.03 -15.93
CA PHE A 150 -7.60 6.49 -15.46
C PHE A 150 -6.52 6.37 -16.53
N THR A 151 -6.57 5.33 -17.38
CA THR A 151 -5.66 5.19 -18.52
C THR A 151 -5.78 6.37 -19.49
N ILE A 152 -7.01 6.79 -19.79
CA ILE A 152 -7.29 7.96 -20.64
C ILE A 152 -6.76 9.24 -19.93
N ALA A 153 -7.11 9.43 -18.67
CA ALA A 153 -6.69 10.60 -17.90
C ALA A 153 -5.17 10.71 -17.76
N ALA A 154 -4.51 9.62 -17.42
CA ALA A 154 -3.06 9.53 -17.23
C ALA A 154 -2.28 9.55 -18.56
N ARG A 155 -2.93 9.20 -19.69
CA ARG A 155 -2.31 8.91 -21.00
C ARG A 155 -1.22 7.84 -20.89
N LYS A 156 -1.37 6.93 -19.96
CA LYS A 156 -0.51 5.77 -19.69
C LYS A 156 -1.39 4.64 -19.21
N ARG A 157 -1.01 3.41 -19.55
CA ARG A 157 -1.77 2.23 -19.14
C ARG A 157 -1.81 2.13 -17.61
N VAL A 158 -3.03 2.13 -17.07
CA VAL A 158 -3.33 1.86 -15.67
C VAL A 158 -4.09 0.54 -15.60
N ASN A 159 -3.57 -0.40 -14.82
CA ASN A 159 -4.14 -1.76 -14.77
C ASN A 159 -4.88 -2.05 -13.45
N ASP A 160 -4.51 -1.33 -12.38
CA ASP A 160 -5.21 -1.35 -11.09
C ASP A 160 -4.95 -0.04 -10.35
N LEU A 161 -5.93 0.43 -9.56
CA LEU A 161 -5.87 1.71 -8.83
C LEU A 161 -5.59 1.55 -7.34
N GLY A 162 -5.63 0.34 -6.83
CA GLY A 162 -5.53 0.20 -5.38
C GLY A 162 -5.62 -1.23 -4.89
N SER A 163 -4.64 -2.05 -5.21
CA SER A 163 -4.42 -3.25 -4.42
C SER A 163 -3.71 -2.90 -3.11
N GLY A 164 -3.85 -3.75 -2.11
CA GLY A 164 -3.16 -3.62 -0.84
C GLY A 164 -1.76 -4.27 -0.82
N LEU A 165 -1.24 -4.72 -1.97
CA LEU A 165 0.09 -5.30 -2.09
C LEU A 165 0.87 -4.56 -3.18
N ASN A 166 1.86 -3.76 -2.78
CA ASN A 166 2.67 -2.95 -3.69
C ASN A 166 4.12 -2.91 -3.22
N MET A 167 5.06 -2.77 -4.15
CA MET A 167 6.48 -2.61 -3.84
C MET A 167 6.99 -1.32 -4.47
N TYR A 168 7.68 -0.50 -3.68
CA TYR A 168 8.24 0.78 -4.09
C TYR A 168 9.75 0.80 -3.89
N LYS A 169 10.48 1.35 -4.87
CA LYS A 169 11.90 1.63 -4.74
C LYS A 169 12.07 2.88 -3.87
N VAL A 170 12.82 2.76 -2.76
CA VAL A 170 13.01 3.86 -1.80
C VAL A 170 13.72 5.05 -2.44
N GLU A 171 14.66 4.81 -3.36
CA GLU A 171 15.32 5.90 -4.09
C GLU A 171 14.33 6.79 -4.86
N THR A 172 13.27 6.21 -5.43
CA THR A 172 12.21 6.99 -6.08
C THR A 172 11.39 7.80 -5.05
N LEU A 173 11.18 7.25 -3.86
CA LEU A 173 10.45 7.91 -2.78
C LEU A 173 11.21 9.10 -2.18
N LYS A 174 12.54 9.10 -2.21
CA LYS A 174 13.38 10.22 -1.72
C LYS A 174 13.09 11.54 -2.42
N SER A 175 12.50 11.53 -3.62
CA SER A 175 12.04 12.74 -4.31
C SER A 175 10.86 13.43 -3.63
N ASP A 176 10.25 12.78 -2.65
CA ASP A 176 9.13 13.25 -1.82
C ASP A 176 7.89 13.76 -2.61
N PHE A 177 7.73 13.26 -3.83
CA PHE A 177 6.68 13.69 -4.77
C PHE A 177 5.26 13.44 -4.25
N TYR A 178 5.11 12.53 -3.29
CA TYR A 178 3.85 12.09 -2.71
C TYR A 178 3.46 12.85 -1.44
N HIS A 179 4.32 13.69 -0.91
CA HIS A 179 4.12 14.34 0.41
C HIS A 179 2.79 15.11 0.50
N LYS A 180 2.46 15.85 -0.55
CA LYS A 180 1.22 16.63 -0.63
C LYS A 180 -0.01 15.82 -1.06
N PHE A 181 0.14 14.53 -1.35
CA PHE A 181 -0.98 13.67 -1.73
C PHE A 181 -1.92 13.46 -0.56
N PRO A 182 -3.19 13.10 -0.82
CA PRO A 182 -4.19 12.98 0.23
C PRO A 182 -3.81 11.89 1.24
N ASP A 183 -4.17 12.09 2.50
CA ASP A 183 -4.01 11.05 3.51
C ASP A 183 -5.12 9.99 3.43
N ALA A 184 -6.21 10.28 2.75
CA ALA A 184 -7.41 9.47 2.63
C ALA A 184 -7.19 8.11 1.93
N LEU A 185 -8.23 7.27 1.94
CA LEU A 185 -8.21 5.91 1.36
C LEU A 185 -7.87 5.86 -0.13
N TYR A 186 -8.09 6.94 -0.88
CA TYR A 186 -7.77 7.02 -2.30
C TYR A 186 -6.31 7.45 -2.60
N PHE A 187 -5.44 7.50 -1.58
CA PHE A 187 -4.01 7.77 -1.72
C PHE A 187 -3.36 6.95 -2.85
N ASN A 188 -3.61 5.64 -2.89
CA ASN A 188 -3.03 4.76 -3.91
C ASN A 188 -3.40 5.17 -5.34
N ALA A 189 -4.63 5.65 -5.57
CA ALA A 189 -5.04 6.14 -6.89
C ALA A 189 -4.28 7.41 -7.29
N VAL A 190 -3.99 8.31 -6.34
CA VAL A 190 -3.17 9.50 -6.59
C VAL A 190 -1.71 9.13 -6.79
N MET A 191 -1.18 8.14 -6.05
CA MET A 191 0.17 7.58 -6.28
C MET A 191 0.32 7.08 -7.73
N VAL A 192 -0.67 6.35 -8.26
CA VAL A 192 -0.67 5.91 -9.67
C VAL A 192 -0.58 7.11 -10.62
N LEU A 193 -1.37 8.17 -10.39
CA LEU A 193 -1.28 9.40 -11.20
C LEU A 193 0.07 10.10 -11.07
N GLY A 194 0.64 10.12 -9.86
CA GLY A 194 1.98 10.65 -9.59
C GLY A 194 3.06 9.89 -10.36
N HIS A 195 3.07 8.57 -10.27
CA HIS A 195 3.99 7.73 -11.05
C HIS A 195 3.85 7.96 -12.55
N CYS A 196 2.61 8.12 -13.05
CA CYS A 196 2.37 8.45 -14.46
C CYS A 196 2.91 9.83 -14.83
N TYR A 197 2.71 10.84 -13.99
CA TYR A 197 3.17 12.22 -14.23
C TYR A 197 4.69 12.33 -14.28
N TYR A 198 5.38 11.75 -13.28
CA TYR A 198 6.85 11.76 -13.18
C TYR A 198 7.54 10.75 -14.10
N ASN A 199 6.78 10.04 -14.92
CA ASN A 199 7.29 9.07 -15.88
C ASN A 199 8.06 7.90 -15.24
N HIS A 200 7.68 7.52 -14.02
CA HIS A 200 8.26 6.37 -13.35
C HIS A 200 7.97 5.07 -14.10
N LYS A 201 8.89 4.11 -14.04
CA LYS A 201 8.71 2.78 -14.60
C LYS A 201 7.87 1.94 -13.65
N VAL A 202 6.62 1.68 -14.03
CA VAL A 202 5.64 0.92 -13.24
C VAL A 202 5.44 -0.46 -13.84
N TRP A 203 5.53 -1.50 -13.01
CA TRP A 203 5.12 -2.84 -13.38
C TRP A 203 3.86 -3.24 -12.62
N TYR A 204 2.79 -3.58 -13.34
CA TYR A 204 1.58 -4.14 -12.75
C TYR A 204 1.74 -5.66 -12.65
N TYR A 205 2.08 -6.13 -11.46
CA TYR A 205 2.37 -7.53 -11.17
C TYR A 205 1.10 -8.30 -10.77
N PRO A 206 0.85 -9.51 -11.33
CA PRO A 206 -0.35 -10.27 -11.02
C PRO A 206 -0.35 -10.75 -9.57
N ILE A 207 -1.49 -10.59 -8.90
CA ILE A 207 -1.68 -11.03 -7.51
C ILE A 207 -2.99 -11.82 -7.34
N THR A 208 -3.04 -12.58 -6.27
CA THR A 208 -4.27 -13.17 -5.74
C THR A 208 -4.93 -12.18 -4.80
N TRP A 209 -6.23 -11.97 -4.99
CA TRP A 209 -7.03 -11.08 -4.15
C TRP A 209 -8.26 -11.81 -3.65
N ARG A 210 -8.53 -11.73 -2.36
CA ARG A 210 -9.70 -12.37 -1.78
C ARG A 210 -10.59 -11.37 -1.04
N GLU A 211 -11.87 -11.68 -1.02
CA GLU A 211 -12.93 -10.87 -0.42
C GLU A 211 -13.93 -11.80 0.29
N ASP A 212 -13.61 -12.19 1.52
CA ASP A 212 -14.40 -13.19 2.28
C ASP A 212 -14.92 -12.64 3.60
N ASP A 213 -14.10 -12.03 4.43
CA ASP A 213 -14.47 -11.69 5.81
C ASP A 213 -14.35 -10.21 6.16
N GLN A 214 -14.40 -9.33 5.13
CA GLN A 214 -14.11 -7.92 5.33
C GLN A 214 -15.34 -7.03 5.28
N ILE A 215 -15.39 -6.11 6.25
CA ILE A 215 -16.33 -5.01 6.25
C ILE A 215 -15.68 -3.84 5.49
N SER A 216 -16.11 -3.61 4.25
CA SER A 216 -15.64 -2.45 3.48
C SER A 216 -16.11 -1.16 4.14
N ASN A 217 -15.17 -0.40 4.71
CA ASN A 217 -15.43 0.94 5.28
C ASN A 217 -15.68 2.02 4.20
N MET A 218 -15.67 1.66 2.92
CA MET A 218 -15.83 2.61 1.81
C MET A 218 -17.27 2.73 1.33
N LYS A 219 -17.80 3.93 1.36
CA LYS A 219 -19.05 4.28 0.66
C LYS A 219 -18.75 4.39 -0.84
N PHE A 220 -19.15 3.39 -1.63
CA PHE A 220 -18.87 3.28 -3.07
C PHE A 220 -19.18 4.55 -3.87
N MET A 221 -20.33 5.19 -3.62
CA MET A 221 -20.76 6.40 -4.33
C MET A 221 -19.84 7.61 -4.09
N SER A 222 -19.35 7.80 -2.85
CA SER A 222 -18.47 8.92 -2.53
C SER A 222 -17.10 8.75 -3.17
N LEU A 223 -16.59 7.53 -3.21
CA LEU A 223 -15.31 7.23 -3.86
C LEU A 223 -15.37 7.42 -5.37
N THR A 224 -16.48 6.98 -6.00
CA THR A 224 -16.72 7.17 -7.44
C THR A 224 -16.68 8.65 -7.82
N THR A 225 -17.38 9.49 -7.06
CA THR A 225 -17.40 10.95 -7.30
C THR A 225 -16.02 11.55 -7.09
N ALA A 226 -15.28 11.13 -6.06
CA ALA A 226 -13.92 11.58 -5.81
C ALA A 226 -12.98 11.24 -6.98
N PHE A 227 -13.07 10.02 -7.52
CA PHE A 227 -12.26 9.57 -8.66
C PHE A 227 -12.51 10.38 -9.92
N PHE A 228 -13.77 10.64 -10.27
CA PHE A 228 -14.08 11.49 -11.42
C PHE A 228 -13.58 12.92 -11.24
N LYS A 229 -13.82 13.52 -10.08
CA LYS A 229 -13.34 14.88 -9.77
C LYS A 229 -11.81 14.98 -9.84
N MET A 230 -11.12 13.99 -9.30
CA MET A 230 -9.66 13.87 -9.30
C MET A 230 -9.11 13.78 -10.73
N THR A 231 -9.61 12.85 -11.51
CA THR A 231 -9.13 12.62 -12.88
C THR A 231 -9.44 13.79 -13.80
N PHE A 232 -10.60 14.44 -13.64
CA PHE A 232 -10.92 15.66 -14.38
C PHE A 232 -9.91 16.79 -14.09
N LYS A 233 -9.64 17.06 -12.81
CA LYS A 233 -8.63 18.04 -12.40
C LYS A 233 -7.25 17.70 -12.96
N TYR A 234 -6.87 16.42 -12.91
CA TYR A 234 -5.61 15.94 -13.46
C TYR A 234 -5.53 16.15 -14.99
N MET A 235 -6.57 15.78 -15.74
CA MET A 235 -6.58 15.88 -17.22
C MET A 235 -6.33 17.29 -17.73
N PHE A 236 -6.92 18.30 -17.07
CA PHE A 236 -6.86 19.69 -17.50
C PHE A 236 -5.74 20.52 -16.85
N GLY A 237 -5.03 19.95 -15.87
CA GLY A 237 -3.95 20.67 -15.19
C GLY A 237 -2.99 19.77 -14.43
N ARG A 238 -2.35 18.79 -15.11
CA ARG A 238 -1.52 17.74 -14.50
C ARG A 238 -0.53 18.28 -13.48
N LYS A 239 0.30 19.25 -13.90
CA LYS A 239 1.32 19.84 -13.02
C LYS A 239 0.66 20.48 -11.80
N LYS A 240 -0.31 21.39 -12.05
CA LYS A 240 -1.02 22.07 -10.98
C LYS A 240 -1.68 21.10 -10.01
N TYR A 241 -2.25 19.99 -10.52
CA TYR A 241 -2.90 18.98 -9.69
C TYR A 241 -1.90 18.23 -8.85
N ILE A 242 -0.84 17.66 -9.45
CA ILE A 242 0.14 16.83 -8.74
C ILE A 242 0.97 17.62 -7.72
N GLU A 243 1.27 18.89 -8.01
CA GLU A 243 2.05 19.76 -7.12
C GLU A 243 1.18 20.48 -6.07
N SER A 244 -0.16 20.38 -6.17
CA SER A 244 -1.08 21.03 -5.22
C SER A 244 -1.11 20.30 -3.87
N GLU A 245 -1.44 21.05 -2.81
CA GLU A 245 -1.77 20.46 -1.52
C GLU A 245 -3.12 19.73 -1.60
N MET A 246 -3.14 18.44 -1.26
CA MET A 246 -4.34 17.59 -1.33
C MET A 246 -4.71 17.00 0.04
N ARG A 247 -3.93 17.28 1.07
CA ARG A 247 -4.20 16.82 2.43
C ARG A 247 -5.30 17.68 3.05
N ASP A 248 -6.23 17.04 3.72
CA ASP A 248 -7.29 17.76 4.46
C ASP A 248 -6.71 18.43 5.73
N LYS A 249 -5.71 17.80 6.35
CA LYS A 249 -4.96 18.34 7.49
C LYS A 249 -3.48 18.35 7.14
N ILE A 250 -2.84 19.49 7.24
CA ILE A 250 -1.40 19.60 7.02
C ILE A 250 -0.67 19.03 8.24
N VAL A 251 0.14 18.01 8.02
CA VAL A 251 1.03 17.41 9.00
C VAL A 251 2.45 17.68 8.53
N ASP A 252 3.24 18.38 9.33
CA ASP A 252 4.61 18.76 8.96
C ASP A 252 5.54 17.53 8.91
N VAL A 253 5.40 16.63 9.88
CA VAL A 253 6.19 15.41 9.97
C VAL A 253 5.30 14.23 10.29
N TYR A 254 5.26 13.25 9.40
CA TYR A 254 4.60 11.97 9.65
C TYR A 254 5.52 11.09 10.50
N ASN A 255 5.18 10.92 11.77
CA ASN A 255 5.88 10.08 12.72
C ASN A 255 4.93 9.07 13.38
N SER A 256 5.50 8.09 14.06
CA SER A 256 4.76 7.07 14.77
C SER A 256 5.63 6.54 15.91
N ASP A 257 5.04 6.27 17.06
CA ASP A 257 5.76 5.81 18.25
C ASP A 257 5.85 4.28 18.26
N ILE A 258 7.05 3.73 18.53
CA ILE A 258 7.23 2.29 18.68
C ILE A 258 6.60 1.85 20.00
N VAL A 259 5.58 1.00 19.95
CA VAL A 259 4.89 0.45 21.12
C VAL A 259 5.34 -0.97 21.45
N PHE A 260 5.93 -1.67 20.47
CA PHE A 260 6.51 -3.00 20.66
C PHE A 260 7.58 -3.28 19.60
N GLN A 261 8.61 -4.05 19.98
CA GLN A 261 9.65 -4.52 19.06
C GLN A 261 10.18 -5.87 19.52
N ASN A 262 10.31 -6.83 18.59
CA ASN A 262 11.12 -8.02 18.81
C ASN A 262 12.60 -7.66 18.89
N LYS A 263 13.35 -8.42 19.69
CA LYS A 263 14.79 -8.20 19.89
C LYS A 263 15.62 -8.69 18.70
#